data_9cda0857a375f227cd737195a50a2f30
#
_entry.id   9cda0857a375f227cd737195a50a2f30
#
_cell.length_a   1.000
_cell.length_b   1.000
_cell.length_c   1.000
_cell.angle_alpha   90.00
_cell.angle_beta   90.00
_cell.angle_gamma   90.00
#
_symmetry.space_group_name_H-M   'P 1'
#
loop_
_entity.id
_entity.type
_entity.pdbx_description
1 polymer ?
#
loop_
_entity_poly.entity_id
_entity_poly.type
_entity_poly.pdbx_seq_one_letter_code
_entity_poly.pdbx_strand_id
1 'polypeptide(L)'
;MIKDCSKIWEEVFVVNDPTFELIYFGKDKDIPIIVAKNILKYPDKVREFLSNGYWWTNGFSEEYARPGKSFAFGGNEKLYVSKLIDYFKSLFGVKYIHLLDLYGNCFNGNMNLPNVSSVFPHVDSWPEDKEYDLYLEGKLDVIESLKPDIAFNINLTNSDNVNSSIWSFNDKKSIFDLNRKDFIYYESFSEDMENRLAKNKKWFQLDSSYGPYKCEDIIPIDYNSMILYPSFYWHSAYVKPEWFNDFDRITLTGFMGIDPNDMSFSKENLKDVYTVWEFFGLNKIYGLNQ
;
A
#
# COMPACT_ATOMS: atom_id res chain seq x y z
N MET A 1 4.17 -8.48 31.54
CA MET A 1 2.92 -9.21 31.29
C MET A 1 2.29 -8.54 30.07
N ILE A 2 2.47 -9.11 28.87
CA ILE A 2 1.81 -8.63 27.66
C ILE A 2 0.33 -8.95 27.86
N LYS A 3 -0.50 -7.94 28.09
CA LYS A 3 -1.95 -8.15 28.08
C LYS A 3 -2.31 -8.77 26.75
N ASP A 4 -3.12 -9.82 26.77
CA ASP A 4 -3.71 -10.37 25.54
C ASP A 4 -4.59 -9.29 24.91
N CYS A 5 -3.99 -8.53 24.00
CA CYS A 5 -4.66 -7.43 23.33
C CYS A 5 -5.60 -7.91 22.23
N SER A 6 -5.59 -9.21 21.90
CA SER A 6 -6.38 -9.76 20.79
C SER A 6 -7.88 -9.56 21.00
N LYS A 7 -8.37 -9.82 22.22
CA LYS A 7 -9.79 -9.61 22.55
C LYS A 7 -10.20 -8.15 22.46
N ILE A 8 -9.38 -7.23 22.94
CA ILE A 8 -9.66 -5.80 22.87
C ILE A 8 -9.71 -5.38 21.39
N TRP A 9 -8.77 -5.86 20.60
CA TRP A 9 -8.74 -5.58 19.17
C TRP A 9 -9.99 -6.10 18.45
N GLU A 10 -10.40 -7.35 18.70
CA GLU A 10 -11.62 -7.92 18.14
C GLU A 10 -12.88 -7.12 18.47
N GLU A 11 -12.94 -6.52 19.65
CA GLU A 11 -14.06 -5.67 20.08
C GLU A 11 -14.07 -4.30 19.38
N VAL A 12 -12.92 -3.73 19.10
CA VAL A 12 -12.80 -2.39 18.53
C VAL A 12 -12.65 -2.38 17.01
N PHE A 13 -12.01 -3.41 16.43
CA PHE A 13 -11.82 -3.53 14.99
C PHE A 13 -13.03 -4.19 14.33
N VAL A 14 -14.08 -3.41 14.20
CA VAL A 14 -15.33 -3.85 13.56
C VAL A 14 -15.45 -3.15 12.22
N VAL A 15 -15.41 -3.95 11.16
CA VAL A 15 -15.61 -3.45 9.80
C VAL A 15 -17.10 -3.18 9.60
N ASN A 16 -17.43 -2.01 9.07
CA ASN A 16 -18.79 -1.69 8.64
C ASN A 16 -19.13 -2.46 7.35
N ASP A 17 -20.29 -2.18 6.82
CA ASP A 17 -20.64 -2.48 5.43
C ASP A 17 -20.40 -1.20 4.58
N PRO A 18 -19.14 -0.92 4.21
CA PRO A 18 -18.79 0.32 3.56
C PRO A 18 -19.24 0.30 2.11
N THR A 19 -19.74 1.44 1.66
CA THR A 19 -19.86 1.69 0.23
C THR A 19 -18.48 1.98 -0.36
N PHE A 20 -18.23 1.49 -1.55
CA PHE A 20 -17.00 1.81 -2.27
C PHE A 20 -17.27 2.54 -3.58
N GLU A 21 -16.33 3.36 -3.94
CA GLU A 21 -16.31 4.10 -5.20
C GLU A 21 -15.10 3.66 -6.02
N LEU A 22 -15.30 3.43 -7.32
CA LEU A 22 -14.23 3.16 -8.28
C LEU A 22 -13.82 4.47 -8.92
N ILE A 23 -12.61 4.93 -8.63
CA ILE A 23 -12.14 6.25 -9.06
C ILE A 23 -10.84 6.08 -9.84
N TYR A 24 -10.74 6.72 -11.00
CA TYR A 24 -9.50 6.81 -11.74
C TYR A 24 -8.76 8.09 -11.36
N PHE A 25 -7.52 7.93 -10.92
CA PHE A 25 -6.58 8.99 -10.61
C PHE A 25 -5.53 9.13 -11.71
N GLY A 26 -4.61 10.08 -11.51
CA GLY A 26 -3.59 10.42 -12.47
C GLY A 26 -4.06 11.47 -13.49
N LYS A 27 -3.12 12.06 -14.16
CA LYS A 27 -3.37 13.13 -15.15
C LYS A 27 -4.31 12.66 -16.27
N ASP A 28 -4.15 11.42 -16.70
CA ASP A 28 -4.94 10.82 -17.79
C ASP A 28 -6.18 10.07 -17.27
N LYS A 29 -6.41 10.06 -15.95
CA LYS A 29 -7.51 9.34 -15.29
C LYS A 29 -7.56 7.85 -15.64
N ASP A 30 -6.43 7.19 -15.54
CA ASP A 30 -6.25 5.78 -15.93
C ASP A 30 -5.66 4.89 -14.82
N ILE A 31 -5.35 5.45 -13.64
CA ILE A 31 -4.85 4.71 -12.49
C ILE A 31 -6.02 4.35 -11.57
N PRO A 32 -6.41 3.07 -11.50
CA PRO A 32 -7.59 2.64 -10.77
C PRO A 32 -7.35 2.60 -9.26
N ILE A 33 -8.24 3.22 -8.49
CA ILE A 33 -8.22 3.21 -7.02
C ILE A 33 -9.63 3.01 -6.51
N ILE A 34 -9.81 2.06 -5.59
CA ILE A 34 -11.06 1.89 -4.85
C ILE A 34 -10.97 2.73 -3.58
N VAL A 35 -11.99 3.52 -3.34
CA VAL A 35 -12.15 4.30 -2.11
C VAL A 35 -13.35 3.77 -1.35
N ALA A 36 -13.11 3.24 -0.15
CA ALA A 36 -14.18 2.79 0.76
C ALA A 36 -14.27 3.76 1.94
N LYS A 37 -15.45 4.36 2.14
CA LYS A 37 -15.70 5.32 3.22
C LYS A 37 -16.37 4.64 4.41
N ASN A 38 -16.10 5.16 5.61
CA ASN A 38 -16.64 4.65 6.87
C ASN A 38 -16.33 3.15 7.09
N ILE A 39 -15.10 2.76 6.80
CA ILE A 39 -14.66 1.35 6.84
C ILE A 39 -14.79 0.72 8.23
N LEU A 40 -14.51 1.47 9.29
CA LEU A 40 -14.56 1.00 10.67
C LEU A 40 -15.74 1.60 11.43
N LYS A 41 -16.37 0.79 12.26
CA LYS A 41 -17.46 1.23 13.16
C LYS A 41 -16.94 2.09 14.32
N TYR A 42 -15.73 1.82 14.79
CA TYR A 42 -15.14 2.49 15.94
C TYR A 42 -13.71 3.00 15.63
N PRO A 43 -13.55 3.90 14.66
CA PRO A 43 -12.22 4.32 14.20
C PRO A 43 -11.38 4.97 15.32
N ASP A 44 -12.01 5.77 16.19
CA ASP A 44 -11.33 6.41 17.32
C ASP A 44 -10.78 5.38 18.32
N LYS A 45 -11.55 4.29 18.58
CA LYS A 45 -11.07 3.22 19.46
C LYS A 45 -9.91 2.43 18.85
N VAL A 46 -9.94 2.22 17.53
CA VAL A 46 -8.83 1.60 16.81
C VAL A 46 -7.60 2.50 16.87
N ARG A 47 -7.76 3.79 16.65
CA ARG A 47 -6.69 4.79 16.80
C ARG A 47 -6.13 4.79 18.23
N GLU A 48 -7.00 4.82 19.23
CA GLU A 48 -6.59 4.78 20.65
C GLU A 48 -5.84 3.48 20.98
N PHE A 49 -6.33 2.34 20.51
CA PHE A 49 -5.66 1.06 20.67
C PHE A 49 -4.24 1.10 20.09
N LEU A 50 -4.08 1.56 18.85
CA LEU A 50 -2.79 1.70 18.22
C LEU A 50 -1.89 2.69 18.97
N SER A 51 -2.42 3.84 19.38
CA SER A 51 -1.66 4.86 20.12
C SER A 51 -1.13 4.38 21.47
N ASN A 52 -1.85 3.49 22.12
CA ASN A 52 -1.45 2.88 23.41
C ASN A 52 -0.65 1.59 23.27
N GLY A 53 -0.42 1.13 22.04
CA GLY A 53 0.30 -0.07 21.72
C GLY A 53 1.81 0.11 21.71
N TYR A 54 2.49 -0.95 21.32
CA TYR A 54 3.94 -0.93 21.17
C TYR A 54 4.33 -0.47 19.77
N TRP A 55 4.95 0.69 19.70
CA TRP A 55 5.45 1.23 18.45
C TRP A 55 6.94 0.96 18.31
N TRP A 56 7.30 0.32 17.21
CA TRP A 56 8.69 0.15 16.82
C TRP A 56 9.18 1.43 16.15
N THR A 57 10.30 1.95 16.61
CA THR A 57 11.05 2.91 15.80
C THR A 57 11.69 2.12 14.64
N ASN A 58 11.59 2.65 13.44
CA ASN A 58 12.19 2.02 12.28
C ASN A 58 13.72 2.05 12.34
N GLY A 59 14.27 1.22 13.17
CA GLY A 59 15.70 0.99 13.32
C GLY A 59 16.09 -0.44 13.01
N PHE A 60 15.20 -1.19 12.37
CA PHE A 60 15.42 -2.62 12.17
C PHE A 60 16.41 -2.96 11.08
N SER A 61 16.55 -2.13 10.10
CA SER A 61 17.69 -2.14 9.19
C SER A 61 17.84 -0.75 8.63
N GLU A 62 19.06 -0.37 8.33
CA GLU A 62 19.35 0.84 7.57
C GLU A 62 18.72 0.77 6.16
N GLU A 63 18.24 -0.42 5.75
CA GLU A 63 17.69 -0.74 4.44
C GLU A 63 16.20 -0.41 4.27
N TYR A 64 15.37 -0.46 5.33
CA TYR A 64 13.91 -0.28 5.22
C TYR A 64 13.37 0.85 6.07
N ALA A 65 13.95 2.01 5.97
CA ALA A 65 13.50 3.12 6.78
C ALA A 65 12.21 3.74 6.26
N ARG A 66 11.15 3.53 6.99
CA ARG A 66 9.87 4.23 6.81
C ARG A 66 9.84 5.45 7.73
N PRO A 67 9.24 6.58 7.30
CA PRO A 67 9.09 7.73 8.18
C PRO A 67 8.17 7.37 9.34
N GLY A 68 8.66 7.56 10.57
CA GLY A 68 7.88 7.37 11.78
C GLY A 68 8.12 6.04 12.49
N LYS A 69 7.06 5.54 13.10
CA LYS A 69 7.04 4.30 13.87
C LYS A 69 6.06 3.34 13.24
N SER A 70 6.34 2.06 13.33
CA SER A 70 5.42 1.00 12.91
C SER A 70 4.89 0.24 14.12
N PHE A 71 3.59 -0.07 14.11
CA PHE A 71 2.97 -0.94 15.09
C PHE A 71 3.12 -2.39 14.65
N ALA A 72 3.68 -3.22 15.52
CA ALA A 72 3.83 -4.64 15.27
C ALA A 72 2.66 -5.43 15.86
N PHE A 73 2.03 -6.28 15.07
CA PHE A 73 0.96 -7.18 15.50
C PHE A 73 1.49 -8.53 16.05
N GLY A 74 2.80 -8.72 16.08
CA GLY A 74 3.44 -9.89 16.69
C GLY A 74 3.24 -11.22 15.96
N GLY A 75 3.09 -11.20 14.65
CA GLY A 75 2.93 -12.39 13.81
C GLY A 75 1.52 -12.99 13.80
N ASN A 76 0.55 -12.30 14.39
CA ASN A 76 -0.85 -12.71 14.43
C ASN A 76 -1.75 -11.79 13.58
N GLU A 77 -1.20 -11.17 12.56
CA GLU A 77 -1.86 -10.14 11.73
C GLU A 77 -3.22 -10.61 11.20
N LYS A 78 -3.31 -11.86 10.78
CA LYS A 78 -4.55 -12.45 10.25
C LYS A 78 -5.68 -12.48 11.27
N LEU A 79 -5.37 -12.68 12.55
CA LEU A 79 -6.38 -12.67 13.61
C LEU A 79 -6.93 -11.25 13.85
N TYR A 80 -6.05 -10.27 13.74
CA TYR A 80 -6.43 -8.87 13.99
C TYR A 80 -7.28 -8.25 12.88
N VAL A 81 -7.26 -8.80 11.67
CA VAL A 81 -7.99 -8.25 10.52
C VAL A 81 -8.92 -9.24 9.83
N SER A 82 -9.31 -10.32 10.51
CA SER A 82 -10.16 -11.35 9.93
C SER A 82 -11.41 -10.81 9.24
N LYS A 83 -12.09 -9.84 9.86
CA LYS A 83 -13.28 -9.20 9.29
C LYS A 83 -12.98 -8.34 8.06
N LEU A 84 -11.80 -7.73 8.02
CA LEU A 84 -11.35 -6.99 6.84
C LEU A 84 -11.01 -7.96 5.70
N ILE A 85 -10.39 -9.10 6.02
CA ILE A 85 -10.17 -10.19 5.06
C ILE A 85 -11.50 -10.70 4.50
N ASP A 86 -12.52 -10.90 5.32
CA ASP A 86 -13.83 -11.32 4.86
C ASP A 86 -14.50 -10.29 3.96
N TYR A 87 -14.35 -9.00 4.27
CA TYR A 87 -14.77 -7.92 3.38
C TYR A 87 -14.05 -7.97 2.03
N PHE A 88 -12.73 -8.15 2.02
CA PHE A 88 -11.96 -8.28 0.77
C PHE A 88 -12.34 -9.52 -0.04
N LYS A 89 -12.57 -10.65 0.60
CA LYS A 89 -13.07 -11.85 -0.09
C LYS A 89 -14.38 -11.58 -0.82
N SER A 90 -15.29 -10.85 -0.18
CA SER A 90 -16.54 -10.45 -0.79
C SER A 90 -16.32 -9.48 -1.95
N LEU A 91 -15.48 -8.47 -1.77
CA LEU A 91 -15.18 -7.44 -2.77
C LEU A 91 -14.55 -8.04 -4.03
N PHE A 92 -13.61 -8.97 -3.87
CA PHE A 92 -12.89 -9.61 -4.99
C PHE A 92 -13.51 -10.93 -5.43
N GLY A 93 -14.54 -11.44 -4.74
CA GLY A 93 -15.20 -12.70 -5.06
C GLY A 93 -14.28 -13.92 -4.99
N VAL A 94 -13.35 -13.95 -4.05
CA VAL A 94 -12.39 -15.04 -3.86
C VAL A 94 -12.61 -15.78 -2.54
N LYS A 95 -12.23 -17.06 -2.48
CA LYS A 95 -12.34 -17.86 -1.25
C LYS A 95 -11.26 -17.50 -0.25
N TYR A 96 -10.06 -17.20 -0.75
CA TYR A 96 -8.90 -16.95 0.07
C TYR A 96 -8.26 -15.61 -0.30
N ILE A 97 -7.83 -14.90 0.72
CA ILE A 97 -6.95 -13.73 0.62
C ILE A 97 -5.68 -14.09 1.35
N HIS A 98 -4.56 -13.96 0.68
CA HIS A 98 -3.26 -14.05 1.30
C HIS A 98 -2.88 -12.67 1.82
N LEU A 99 -3.03 -12.46 3.14
CA LEU A 99 -2.47 -11.26 3.75
C LEU A 99 -0.94 -11.43 3.80
N LEU A 100 -0.25 -10.60 3.03
CA LEU A 100 1.21 -10.66 2.91
C LEU A 100 1.87 -9.87 4.03
N ASP A 101 1.32 -8.70 4.37
CA ASP A 101 1.81 -7.85 5.45
C ASP A 101 0.70 -6.97 6.01
N LEU A 102 0.83 -6.59 7.29
CA LEU A 102 -0.03 -5.61 7.96
C LEU A 102 0.75 -4.86 9.03
N TYR A 103 0.68 -3.56 9.01
CA TYR A 103 1.28 -2.72 10.03
C TYR A 103 0.54 -1.40 10.21
N GLY A 104 0.56 -0.91 11.45
CA GLY A 104 0.19 0.46 11.74
C GLY A 104 1.37 1.37 11.49
N ASN A 105 1.15 2.52 10.90
CA ASN A 105 2.15 3.57 10.73
C ASN A 105 1.78 4.78 11.58
N CYS A 106 2.75 5.27 12.34
CA CYS A 106 2.64 6.51 13.10
C CYS A 106 3.73 7.49 12.66
N PHE A 107 3.33 8.63 12.18
CA PHE A 107 4.23 9.70 11.78
C PHE A 107 3.92 10.98 12.56
N ASN A 108 4.98 11.63 13.04
CA ASN A 108 4.91 12.95 13.66
C ASN A 108 6.08 13.80 13.15
N GLY A 109 5.81 15.05 12.78
CA GLY A 109 6.81 15.94 12.17
C GLY A 109 8.01 16.26 13.06
N ASN A 110 7.86 16.08 14.38
CA ASN A 110 8.94 16.27 15.35
C ASN A 110 9.83 15.03 15.54
N MET A 111 9.51 13.89 14.91
CA MET A 111 10.34 12.70 15.00
C MET A 111 11.65 12.89 14.25
N ASN A 112 12.78 12.59 14.90
CA ASN A 112 14.05 12.42 14.23
C ASN A 112 13.99 11.16 13.41
N LEU A 113 13.81 11.29 12.11
CA LEU A 113 13.69 10.16 11.20
C LEU A 113 15.07 9.80 10.66
N PRO A 114 15.54 8.58 10.89
CA PRO A 114 16.83 8.16 10.36
C PRO A 114 16.83 8.06 8.84
N ASN A 115 15.68 7.86 8.20
CA ASN A 115 15.58 7.61 6.76
C ASN A 115 14.24 8.02 6.14
N VAL A 116 14.19 8.21 4.82
CA VAL A 116 13.11 8.89 4.08
C VAL A 116 12.50 8.02 2.99
N SER A 117 12.80 6.71 2.97
CA SER A 117 12.48 5.84 1.83
C SER A 117 10.99 5.72 1.52
N SER A 118 10.10 5.80 2.51
CA SER A 118 8.67 5.61 2.26
C SER A 118 7.93 6.83 1.71
N VAL A 119 8.58 7.97 1.59
CA VAL A 119 8.06 9.12 0.83
C VAL A 119 8.60 9.14 -0.59
N PHE A 120 9.49 8.21 -0.89
CA PHE A 120 10.03 8.02 -2.22
C PHE A 120 9.09 7.13 -3.03
N PRO A 121 8.86 7.42 -4.32
CA PRO A 121 8.03 6.59 -5.16
C PRO A 121 8.59 5.18 -5.29
N HIS A 122 7.78 4.18 -5.00
CA HIS A 122 8.12 2.77 -5.06
C HIS A 122 6.94 1.94 -5.57
N VAL A 123 7.19 0.69 -5.85
CA VAL A 123 6.18 -0.34 -6.05
C VAL A 123 6.36 -1.40 -4.97
N ASP A 124 5.28 -2.06 -4.59
CA ASP A 124 5.34 -3.13 -3.59
C ASP A 124 5.34 -4.54 -4.22
N SER A 125 5.13 -4.62 -5.54
CA SER A 125 5.25 -5.87 -6.29
C SER A 125 6.68 -6.06 -6.76
N TRP A 126 7.27 -7.22 -6.43
CA TRP A 126 8.64 -7.53 -6.78
C TRP A 126 8.77 -8.96 -7.33
N PRO A 127 9.60 -9.22 -8.33
CA PRO A 127 9.84 -10.56 -8.84
C PRO A 127 10.61 -11.43 -7.86
N GLU A 128 10.54 -12.75 -8.03
CA GLU A 128 11.40 -13.67 -7.31
C GLU A 128 12.88 -13.49 -7.75
N ASP A 129 13.81 -13.45 -6.79
CA ASP A 129 15.23 -13.14 -7.01
C ASP A 129 15.85 -13.90 -8.18
N LYS A 130 15.62 -15.22 -8.26
CA LYS A 130 16.17 -16.05 -9.31
C LYS A 130 15.68 -15.71 -10.71
N GLU A 131 14.39 -15.43 -10.83
CA GLU A 131 13.78 -15.07 -12.11
C GLU A 131 14.22 -13.67 -12.53
N TYR A 132 14.32 -12.78 -11.56
CA TYR A 132 14.84 -11.46 -11.73
C TYR A 132 16.27 -11.44 -12.28
N ASP A 133 17.18 -12.21 -11.67
CA ASP A 133 18.56 -12.36 -12.16
C ASP A 133 18.58 -12.85 -13.61
N LEU A 134 17.80 -13.88 -13.93
CA LEU A 134 17.71 -14.41 -15.30
C LEU A 134 17.16 -13.38 -16.30
N TYR A 135 16.22 -12.55 -15.87
CA TYR A 135 15.70 -11.46 -16.69
C TYR A 135 16.77 -10.40 -16.95
N LEU A 136 17.51 -9.99 -15.92
CA LEU A 136 18.58 -9.01 -16.05
C LEU A 136 19.72 -9.52 -16.96
N GLU A 137 20.08 -10.80 -16.87
CA GLU A 137 21.08 -11.46 -17.72
C GLU A 137 20.61 -11.68 -19.17
N GLY A 138 19.33 -11.42 -19.48
CA GLY A 138 18.74 -11.64 -20.80
C GLY A 138 18.47 -13.09 -21.15
N LYS A 139 18.36 -13.94 -20.15
CA LYS A 139 17.96 -15.35 -20.27
C LYS A 139 16.45 -15.55 -20.21
N LEU A 140 15.72 -14.55 -19.75
CA LEU A 140 14.26 -14.49 -19.77
C LEU A 140 13.79 -13.21 -20.44
N ASP A 141 12.71 -13.28 -21.18
CA ASP A 141 12.08 -12.14 -21.85
C ASP A 141 10.96 -11.52 -20.99
N VAL A 142 10.39 -12.30 -20.06
CA VAL A 142 9.25 -11.91 -19.21
C VAL A 142 9.50 -12.40 -17.79
N ILE A 143 9.08 -11.60 -16.81
CA ILE A 143 9.08 -11.94 -15.39
C ILE A 143 7.70 -12.47 -15.02
N GLU A 144 7.57 -13.79 -14.85
CA GLU A 144 6.28 -14.45 -14.55
C GLU A 144 5.94 -14.43 -13.05
N SER A 145 6.95 -14.35 -12.17
CA SER A 145 6.76 -14.30 -10.72
C SER A 145 6.24 -12.96 -10.19
N LEU A 146 6.28 -11.91 -11.01
CA LEU A 146 5.78 -10.61 -10.64
C LEU A 146 4.25 -10.66 -10.46
N LYS A 147 3.81 -10.75 -9.22
CA LYS A 147 2.38 -10.89 -8.89
C LYS A 147 1.74 -9.53 -8.65
N PRO A 148 0.56 -9.29 -9.18
CA PRO A 148 -0.20 -8.08 -8.91
C PRO A 148 -0.88 -8.18 -7.54
N ASP A 149 -0.17 -7.81 -6.49
CA ASP A 149 -0.75 -7.69 -5.17
C ASP A 149 -1.58 -6.41 -5.06
N ILE A 150 -2.47 -6.38 -4.09
CA ILE A 150 -3.28 -5.21 -3.77
C ILE A 150 -2.78 -4.62 -2.47
N ALA A 151 -2.44 -3.35 -2.51
CA ALA A 151 -2.15 -2.56 -1.34
C ALA A 151 -3.42 -1.88 -0.81
N PHE A 152 -3.52 -1.72 0.50
CA PHE A 152 -4.55 -0.91 1.11
C PHE A 152 -3.98 0.00 2.19
N ASN A 153 -4.63 1.14 2.39
CA ASN A 153 -4.30 2.10 3.43
C ASN A 153 -5.58 2.65 4.06
N ILE A 154 -5.72 2.48 5.38
CA ILE A 154 -6.84 3.02 6.17
C ILE A 154 -6.35 4.24 6.94
N ASN A 155 -6.98 5.39 6.74
CA ASN A 155 -6.68 6.58 7.50
C ASN A 155 -7.42 6.62 8.84
N LEU A 156 -6.64 6.72 9.92
CA LEU A 156 -7.13 6.88 11.30
C LEU A 156 -6.81 8.26 11.88
N THR A 157 -6.53 9.23 11.05
CA THR A 157 -6.20 10.60 11.45
C THR A 157 -7.21 11.58 10.90
N ASN A 158 -7.87 12.29 11.78
CA ASN A 158 -8.82 13.34 11.38
C ASN A 158 -8.07 14.60 10.97
N SER A 159 -7.61 14.63 9.72
CA SER A 159 -6.88 15.75 9.12
C SER A 159 -6.96 15.65 7.60
N ASP A 160 -7.13 16.78 6.94
CA ASP A 160 -7.15 16.91 5.47
C ASP A 160 -5.76 16.70 4.84
N ASN A 161 -4.72 16.58 5.66
CA ASN A 161 -3.34 16.38 5.22
C ASN A 161 -2.93 14.91 5.09
N VAL A 162 -3.85 13.97 5.26
CA VAL A 162 -3.55 12.55 5.04
C VAL A 162 -3.75 12.19 3.59
N ASN A 163 -2.63 12.06 2.88
CA ASN A 163 -2.64 11.83 1.45
C ASN A 163 -1.71 10.66 1.09
N SER A 164 -1.98 10.05 -0.04
CA SER A 164 -1.07 9.22 -0.81
C SER A 164 -0.75 9.93 -2.13
N SER A 165 0.24 9.48 -2.86
CA SER A 165 0.57 10.01 -4.17
C SER A 165 0.87 8.90 -5.15
N ILE A 166 0.50 9.12 -6.40
CA ILE A 166 0.75 8.24 -7.51
C ILE A 166 1.77 8.89 -8.43
N TRP A 167 2.68 8.08 -8.93
CA TRP A 167 3.82 8.52 -9.70
C TRP A 167 3.92 7.77 -11.02
N SER A 168 4.71 8.30 -11.93
CA SER A 168 5.24 7.59 -13.07
C SER A 168 6.76 7.57 -13.04
N PHE A 169 7.36 6.57 -13.66
CA PHE A 169 8.80 6.44 -13.88
C PHE A 169 9.05 6.42 -15.39
N ASN A 170 9.77 7.41 -15.93
CA ASN A 170 9.93 7.58 -17.37
C ASN A 170 8.58 7.51 -18.13
N ASP A 171 7.56 8.22 -17.64
CA ASP A 171 6.19 8.21 -18.16
C ASP A 171 5.48 6.83 -18.13
N LYS A 172 6.04 5.83 -17.44
CA LYS A 172 5.42 4.54 -17.17
C LYS A 172 4.76 4.57 -15.81
N LYS A 173 3.51 4.14 -15.71
CA LYS A 173 2.72 4.20 -14.47
C LYS A 173 2.80 2.93 -13.65
N SER A 174 3.18 1.83 -14.27
CA SER A 174 3.28 0.50 -13.66
C SER A 174 4.62 -0.15 -13.96
N ILE A 175 5.10 -0.99 -13.04
CA ILE A 175 6.29 -1.81 -13.25
C ILE A 175 6.12 -2.78 -14.42
N PHE A 176 4.89 -3.23 -14.71
CA PHE A 176 4.57 -4.07 -15.85
C PHE A 176 4.73 -3.36 -17.21
N ASP A 177 4.77 -2.02 -17.22
CA ASP A 177 4.97 -1.23 -18.43
C ASP A 177 6.46 -1.04 -18.76
N LEU A 178 7.37 -1.43 -17.86
CA LEU A 178 8.80 -1.28 -18.06
C LEU A 178 9.29 -2.35 -19.05
N ASN A 179 10.02 -1.91 -20.06
CA ASN A 179 10.90 -2.82 -20.76
C ASN A 179 12.17 -3.09 -19.94
N ARG A 180 12.94 -4.08 -20.36
CA ARG A 180 14.16 -4.50 -19.64
C ARG A 180 15.16 -3.36 -19.38
N LYS A 181 15.33 -2.46 -20.36
CA LYS A 181 16.25 -1.32 -20.23
C LYS A 181 15.78 -0.35 -19.15
N ASP A 182 14.46 -0.05 -19.16
CA ASP A 182 13.85 0.81 -18.16
C ASP A 182 13.90 0.18 -16.77
N PHE A 183 13.73 -1.14 -16.68
CA PHE A 183 13.79 -1.88 -15.42
C PHE A 183 15.19 -1.83 -14.79
N ILE A 184 16.25 -2.10 -15.58
CA ILE A 184 17.64 -1.98 -15.13
C ILE A 184 17.96 -0.54 -14.68
N TYR A 185 17.43 0.44 -15.40
CA TYR A 185 17.63 1.84 -15.04
C TYR A 185 16.88 2.19 -13.73
N TYR A 186 15.66 1.70 -13.57
CA TYR A 186 14.89 1.86 -12.34
C TYR A 186 15.66 1.36 -11.12
N GLU A 187 16.18 0.15 -11.18
CA GLU A 187 16.95 -0.42 -10.08
C GLU A 187 18.15 0.40 -9.69
N SER A 188 19.01 0.69 -10.67
CA SER A 188 20.23 1.45 -10.41
C SER A 188 19.93 2.86 -9.88
N PHE A 189 18.83 3.47 -10.35
CA PHE A 189 18.41 4.77 -9.87
C PHE A 189 17.84 4.71 -8.46
N SER A 190 17.04 3.70 -8.14
CA SER A 190 16.44 3.52 -6.82
C SER A 190 17.53 3.24 -5.77
N GLU A 191 18.48 2.38 -6.07
CA GLU A 191 19.63 2.10 -5.20
C GLU A 191 20.48 3.36 -4.93
N ASP A 192 20.80 4.15 -5.96
CA ASP A 192 21.54 5.41 -5.79
C ASP A 192 20.75 6.40 -4.91
N MET A 193 19.43 6.45 -5.09
CA MET A 193 18.57 7.32 -4.28
C MET A 193 18.50 6.89 -2.82
N GLU A 194 18.31 5.60 -2.54
CA GLU A 194 18.31 5.08 -1.18
C GLU A 194 19.64 5.37 -0.48
N ASN A 195 20.76 5.16 -1.18
CA ASN A 195 22.07 5.48 -0.67
C ASN A 195 22.26 6.98 -0.35
N ARG A 196 21.73 7.86 -1.20
CA ARG A 196 21.79 9.32 -0.98
C ARG A 196 20.91 9.74 0.21
N LEU A 197 19.73 9.16 0.33
CA LEU A 197 18.82 9.42 1.44
C LEU A 197 19.41 8.96 2.77
N ALA A 198 19.95 7.75 2.81
CA ALA A 198 20.61 7.20 3.98
C ALA A 198 21.79 8.07 4.46
N LYS A 199 22.57 8.64 3.54
CA LYS A 199 23.69 9.53 3.84
C LYS A 199 23.26 10.88 4.38
N ASN A 200 22.21 11.46 3.80
CA ASN A 200 21.80 12.84 4.12
C ASN A 200 21.00 12.95 5.42
N LYS A 201 20.35 11.88 5.86
CA LYS A 201 19.51 11.84 7.08
C LYS A 201 18.53 13.04 7.22
N LYS A 202 18.13 13.61 6.08
CA LYS A 202 17.22 14.74 6.03
C LYS A 202 15.91 14.32 5.42
N TRP A 203 14.83 14.70 6.08
CA TRP A 203 13.51 14.62 5.50
C TRP A 203 13.42 15.51 4.26
N PHE A 204 12.88 14.98 3.19
CA PHE A 204 12.39 15.76 2.10
C PHE A 204 11.16 15.12 1.44
N GLN A 205 10.30 15.94 0.94
CA GLN A 205 9.13 15.55 0.17
C GLN A 205 9.39 15.85 -1.31
N LEU A 206 9.06 14.90 -2.16
CA LEU A 206 9.02 15.14 -3.59
C LEU A 206 7.72 15.86 -3.94
N ASP A 207 7.81 17.10 -4.42
CA ASP A 207 6.62 17.90 -4.70
C ASP A 207 5.98 17.56 -6.05
N SER A 208 6.76 17.38 -7.11
CA SER A 208 6.21 17.17 -8.46
C SER A 208 7.03 16.26 -9.35
N SER A 209 8.34 16.27 -9.21
CA SER A 209 9.22 15.41 -10.01
C SER A 209 10.59 15.26 -9.35
N TYR A 210 11.23 14.12 -9.57
CA TYR A 210 12.60 13.87 -9.17
C TYR A 210 13.27 12.87 -10.12
N GLY A 211 14.23 13.33 -10.92
CA GLY A 211 14.85 12.50 -11.94
C GLY A 211 13.81 11.94 -12.91
N PRO A 212 13.73 10.62 -13.05
CA PRO A 212 12.74 9.97 -13.92
C PRO A 212 11.33 9.90 -13.30
N TYR A 213 11.17 10.20 -12.01
CA TYR A 213 9.87 10.19 -11.34
C TYR A 213 9.12 11.49 -11.54
N LYS A 214 7.82 11.36 -11.76
CA LYS A 214 6.87 12.47 -11.88
C LYS A 214 5.61 12.15 -11.12
N CYS A 215 5.17 13.07 -10.27
CA CYS A 215 3.90 12.95 -9.57
C CYS A 215 2.74 13.12 -10.57
N GLU A 216 1.92 12.10 -10.67
CA GLU A 216 0.75 12.10 -11.55
C GLU A 216 -0.49 12.64 -10.83
N ASP A 217 -0.65 12.30 -9.55
CA ASP A 217 -1.78 12.79 -8.76
C ASP A 217 -1.52 12.62 -7.25
N ILE A 218 -2.28 13.36 -6.45
CA ILE A 218 -2.32 13.26 -4.98
C ILE A 218 -3.71 12.79 -4.59
N ILE A 219 -3.77 11.71 -3.80
CA ILE A 219 -5.00 11.06 -3.38
C ILE A 219 -5.28 11.43 -1.93
N PRO A 220 -6.26 12.28 -1.65
CA PRO A 220 -6.69 12.53 -0.28
C PRO A 220 -7.35 11.29 0.30
N ILE A 221 -7.05 10.98 1.56
CA ILE A 221 -7.65 9.85 2.27
C ILE A 221 -8.42 10.41 3.46
N ASP A 222 -9.72 10.51 3.33
CA ASP A 222 -10.61 10.99 4.39
C ASP A 222 -10.46 10.16 5.67
N TYR A 223 -10.78 10.76 6.82
CA TYR A 223 -10.82 10.03 8.08
C TYR A 223 -11.77 8.82 8.01
N ASN A 224 -11.34 7.68 8.55
CA ASN A 224 -12.08 6.43 8.50
C ASN A 224 -12.39 5.94 7.06
N SER A 225 -11.54 6.31 6.12
CA SER A 225 -11.61 5.82 4.75
C SER A 225 -10.43 4.91 4.44
N MET A 226 -10.64 4.01 3.51
CA MET A 226 -9.63 3.10 2.99
C MET A 226 -9.47 3.34 1.50
N ILE A 227 -8.24 3.37 1.04
CA ILE A 227 -7.93 3.24 -0.38
C ILE A 227 -7.34 1.86 -0.66
N LEU A 228 -7.72 1.29 -1.81
CA LEU A 228 -7.10 0.08 -2.35
C LEU A 228 -6.58 0.39 -3.74
N TYR A 229 -5.40 -0.10 -4.04
CA TYR A 229 -4.77 0.07 -5.34
C TYR A 229 -3.85 -1.12 -5.65
N PRO A 230 -3.66 -1.44 -6.93
CA PRO A 230 -2.67 -2.45 -7.32
C PRO A 230 -1.26 -2.00 -6.94
N SER A 231 -0.54 -2.85 -6.22
CA SER A 231 0.80 -2.57 -5.66
C SER A 231 1.89 -2.37 -6.70
N PHE A 232 1.61 -2.68 -7.95
CA PHE A 232 2.51 -2.52 -9.07
C PHE A 232 2.51 -1.10 -9.70
N TYR A 233 1.65 -0.18 -9.24
CA TYR A 233 1.75 1.23 -9.58
C TYR A 233 2.75 1.94 -8.68
N TRP A 234 3.48 2.90 -9.26
CA TRP A 234 4.38 3.76 -8.49
C TRP A 234 3.57 4.62 -7.52
N HIS A 235 3.88 4.51 -6.26
CA HIS A 235 3.18 5.25 -5.21
C HIS A 235 4.09 5.64 -4.07
N SER A 236 3.66 6.58 -3.25
CA SER A 236 4.28 6.92 -1.96
C SER A 236 3.29 7.57 -1.00
N ALA A 237 3.62 7.61 0.28
CA ALA A 237 2.93 8.51 1.19
C ALA A 237 3.26 9.96 0.80
N TYR A 238 2.24 10.83 0.73
CA TYR A 238 2.43 12.26 0.53
C TYR A 238 2.31 12.97 1.87
N VAL A 239 3.44 13.32 2.46
CA VAL A 239 3.54 13.83 3.84
C VAL A 239 4.54 14.95 3.89
N LYS A 240 4.16 16.09 4.49
CA LYS A 240 5.08 17.18 4.85
C LYS A 240 5.26 17.21 6.36
N PRO A 241 6.50 17.33 6.87
CA PRO A 241 6.75 17.31 8.31
C PRO A 241 5.89 18.29 9.11
N GLU A 242 5.73 19.50 8.61
CA GLU A 242 4.98 20.57 9.25
C GLU A 242 3.48 20.29 9.42
N TRP A 243 2.93 19.32 8.70
CA TRP A 243 1.50 18.99 8.78
C TRP A 243 1.12 18.22 10.04
N PHE A 244 2.11 17.60 10.70
CA PHE A 244 1.88 16.68 11.83
C PHE A 244 2.76 17.04 13.04
N ASN A 245 3.04 18.32 13.26
CA ASN A 245 3.84 18.76 14.41
C ASN A 245 3.10 18.59 15.73
N ASP A 246 1.79 18.77 15.74
CA ASP A 246 0.96 18.82 16.93
C ASP A 246 0.22 17.51 17.22
N PHE A 247 0.20 16.57 16.29
CA PHE A 247 -0.48 15.29 16.45
C PHE A 247 0.09 14.21 15.54
N ASP A 248 -0.14 12.96 15.91
CA ASP A 248 0.35 11.82 15.14
C ASP A 248 -0.56 11.50 13.94
N ARG A 249 0.06 11.35 12.76
CA ARG A 249 -0.57 10.70 11.62
C ARG A 249 -0.53 9.20 11.84
N ILE A 250 -1.69 8.58 12.00
CA ILE A 250 -1.84 7.13 12.18
C ILE A 250 -2.59 6.56 10.99
N THR A 251 -2.00 5.56 10.35
CA THR A 251 -2.62 4.78 9.28
C THR A 251 -2.40 3.29 9.52
N LEU A 252 -3.31 2.48 9.01
CA LEU A 252 -3.17 1.03 8.94
C LEU A 252 -2.96 0.64 7.49
N THR A 253 -1.82 0.02 7.19
CA THR A 253 -1.42 -0.34 5.83
C THR A 253 -1.22 -1.85 5.75
N GLY A 254 -1.59 -2.44 4.64
CA GLY A 254 -1.33 -3.84 4.39
C GLY A 254 -1.32 -4.19 2.91
N PHE A 255 -0.88 -5.41 2.65
CA PHE A 255 -0.78 -5.98 1.31
C PHE A 255 -1.50 -7.32 1.27
N MET A 256 -2.17 -7.60 0.17
CA MET A 256 -2.85 -8.86 -0.03
C MET A 256 -2.58 -9.42 -1.42
N GLY A 257 -2.32 -10.71 -1.49
CA GLY A 257 -2.31 -11.49 -2.72
C GLY A 257 -3.68 -12.08 -3.00
N ILE A 258 -4.06 -12.11 -4.26
CA ILE A 258 -5.32 -12.70 -4.74
C ILE A 258 -4.96 -13.82 -5.72
N ASP A 259 -5.47 -15.03 -5.48
CA ASP A 259 -5.34 -16.13 -6.43
C ASP A 259 -6.58 -16.21 -7.33
N PRO A 260 -6.44 -15.98 -8.62
CA PRO A 260 -7.57 -16.06 -9.56
C PRO A 260 -8.17 -17.47 -9.69
N ASN A 261 -7.43 -18.50 -9.32
CA ASN A 261 -7.93 -19.88 -9.34
C ASN A 261 -8.89 -20.17 -8.17
N ASP A 262 -8.88 -19.33 -7.16
CA ASP A 262 -9.75 -19.42 -5.98
C ASP A 262 -11.08 -18.67 -6.14
N MET A 263 -11.38 -18.16 -7.32
CA MET A 263 -12.63 -17.44 -7.57
C MET A 263 -13.86 -18.29 -7.23
N SER A 264 -14.73 -17.73 -6.42
CA SER A 264 -16.03 -18.30 -6.08
C SER A 264 -17.11 -17.26 -6.22
N PHE A 265 -17.55 -17.05 -7.46
CA PHE A 265 -18.64 -16.13 -7.69
C PHE A 265 -19.96 -16.77 -7.28
N SER A 266 -20.71 -16.14 -6.38
CA SER A 266 -22.14 -16.35 -6.34
C SER A 266 -22.77 -15.62 -7.54
N LYS A 267 -23.83 -16.19 -8.10
CA LYS A 267 -24.51 -15.55 -9.26
C LYS A 267 -25.03 -14.14 -8.95
N GLU A 268 -25.22 -13.81 -7.68
CA GLU A 268 -25.77 -12.53 -7.21
C GLU A 268 -24.75 -11.39 -7.23
N ASN A 269 -23.45 -11.67 -6.99
CA ASN A 269 -22.40 -10.66 -6.94
C ASN A 269 -21.46 -10.68 -8.16
N LEU A 270 -21.70 -11.57 -9.12
CA LEU A 270 -20.81 -11.76 -10.25
C LEU A 270 -20.50 -10.46 -11.00
N LYS A 271 -21.51 -9.63 -11.20
CA LYS A 271 -21.36 -8.37 -11.94
C LYS A 271 -20.44 -7.38 -11.20
N ASP A 272 -20.63 -7.23 -9.90
CA ASP A 272 -19.88 -6.26 -9.10
C ASP A 272 -18.41 -6.70 -8.95
N VAL A 273 -18.20 -7.98 -8.70
CA VAL A 273 -16.86 -8.59 -8.62
C VAL A 273 -16.12 -8.46 -9.94
N TYR A 274 -16.78 -8.79 -11.05
CA TYR A 274 -16.18 -8.68 -12.37
C TYR A 274 -15.77 -7.22 -12.67
N THR A 275 -16.61 -6.26 -12.27
CA THR A 275 -16.32 -4.84 -12.41
C THR A 275 -15.05 -4.44 -11.65
N VAL A 276 -14.83 -4.96 -10.43
CA VAL A 276 -13.61 -4.69 -9.64
C VAL A 276 -12.37 -5.28 -10.31
N TRP A 277 -12.45 -6.52 -10.81
CA TRP A 277 -11.34 -7.15 -11.52
C TRP A 277 -10.97 -6.43 -12.82
N GLU A 278 -11.98 -6.05 -13.60
CA GLU A 278 -11.78 -5.28 -14.84
C GLU A 278 -11.21 -3.89 -14.51
N PHE A 279 -11.74 -3.24 -13.49
CA PHE A 279 -11.28 -1.93 -13.04
C PHE A 279 -9.80 -1.91 -12.69
N PHE A 280 -9.32 -2.92 -11.98
CA PHE A 280 -7.89 -3.06 -11.66
C PHE A 280 -7.04 -3.65 -12.79
N GLY A 281 -7.64 -4.02 -13.90
CA GLY A 281 -6.93 -4.66 -15.01
C GLY A 281 -6.44 -6.08 -14.71
N LEU A 282 -6.87 -6.68 -13.61
CA LEU A 282 -6.47 -8.02 -13.19
C LEU A 282 -6.87 -9.10 -14.20
N ASN A 283 -7.99 -8.90 -14.89
CA ASN A 283 -8.44 -9.80 -15.96
C ASN A 283 -7.38 -9.98 -17.05
N LYS A 284 -6.70 -8.90 -17.43
CA LYS A 284 -5.64 -8.94 -18.45
C LYS A 284 -4.39 -9.62 -17.93
N ILE A 285 -4.00 -9.30 -16.71
CA ILE A 285 -2.78 -9.81 -16.06
C ILE A 285 -2.88 -11.32 -15.86
N TYR A 286 -4.05 -11.81 -15.41
CA TYR A 286 -4.28 -13.24 -15.19
C TYR A 286 -4.81 -14.00 -16.42
N GLY A 287 -4.88 -13.36 -17.58
CA GLY A 287 -5.37 -14.01 -18.81
C GLY A 287 -6.82 -14.46 -18.75
N LEU A 288 -7.63 -13.88 -17.89
CA LEU A 288 -9.05 -14.19 -17.75
C LEU A 288 -9.83 -13.49 -18.85
N ASN A 289 -9.79 -14.05 -20.05
CA ASN A 289 -10.64 -13.61 -21.15
C ASN A 289 -12.06 -14.14 -20.94
N GLN A 290 -13.04 -13.28 -21.20
CA GLN A 290 -14.47 -13.65 -21.24
C GLN A 290 -14.77 -14.70 -22.31
#